data_0c8ee048260e674c5972d66546a14333
#
_entry.id   0c8ee048260e674c5972d66546a14333
#
_cell.length_a   1.000
_cell.length_b   1.000
_cell.length_c   1.000
_cell.angle_alpha   90.00
_cell.angle_beta   90.00
_cell.angle_gamma   90.00
#
_symmetry.space_group_name_H-M   'P 1'
#
loop_
_entity.id
_entity.type
_entity.pdbx_description
1 polymer ?
#
loop_
_entity_poly.entity_id
_entity_poly.type
_entity_poly.pdbx_seq_one_letter_code
_entity_poly.pdbx_strand_id
1 'polypeptide(L)'
;MDKYFYIFAGVNGSGKSTLYKTNFLNKDIKNSIRINTDEIVYSFGDWKNSIDQIKAGKMAIQLRNKCFLEEKSFNEETTLTGKTIIKIIDKAKNLDYKIYLYYIGIDNPEIAKERVKNRIARGGHGISSNFIEKRYYESLQNLEKIIYQCDSIEIYDNSKKFIRIFYYEDNQVFENNIAKVNWIKNNLKELLNNL
;
A
#
# COMPACT_ATOMS: atom_id res chain seq x y z
N MET A 1 -21.71 -4.53 -12.63
CA MET A 1 -21.30 -4.01 -11.29
C MET A 1 -19.91 -3.44 -11.42
N ASP A 2 -19.66 -2.32 -10.75
CA ASP A 2 -18.31 -1.75 -10.70
C ASP A 2 -17.37 -2.71 -9.99
N LYS A 3 -16.15 -2.84 -10.50
CA LYS A 3 -15.08 -3.67 -9.93
C LYS A 3 -13.96 -2.78 -9.45
N TYR A 4 -13.51 -3.04 -8.24
CA TYR A 4 -12.56 -2.19 -7.53
C TYR A 4 -11.27 -2.93 -7.21
N PHE A 5 -10.16 -2.23 -7.40
CA PHE A 5 -8.87 -2.62 -6.86
C PHE A 5 -8.44 -1.61 -5.81
N TYR A 6 -8.54 -1.99 -4.54
CA TYR A 6 -8.11 -1.19 -3.41
C TYR A 6 -6.65 -1.49 -3.07
N ILE A 7 -5.80 -0.48 -3.05
CA ILE A 7 -4.36 -0.60 -2.82
C ILE A 7 -4.00 0.04 -1.49
N PHE A 8 -3.54 -0.75 -0.52
CA PHE A 8 -2.97 -0.26 0.74
C PHE A 8 -1.46 -0.20 0.60
N ALA A 9 -0.90 0.98 0.37
CA ALA A 9 0.48 1.18 -0.01
C ALA A 9 1.31 1.93 1.05
N GLY A 10 2.62 1.73 1.02
CA GLY A 10 3.59 2.38 1.89
C GLY A 10 4.66 1.41 2.41
N VAL A 11 5.78 1.93 2.88
CA VAL A 11 6.92 1.14 3.34
C VAL A 11 6.56 0.19 4.51
N ASN A 12 7.36 -0.83 4.74
CA ASN A 12 7.22 -1.68 5.92
C ASN A 12 7.24 -0.83 7.21
N GLY A 13 6.31 -1.06 8.13
CA GLY A 13 6.18 -0.27 9.37
C GLY A 13 5.46 1.08 9.22
N SER A 14 4.97 1.45 8.03
CA SER A 14 4.22 2.70 7.85
C SER A 14 2.83 2.69 8.49
N GLY A 15 2.19 1.52 8.68
CA GLY A 15 0.88 1.40 9.33
C GLY A 15 -0.25 0.92 8.42
N LYS A 16 0.04 0.35 7.24
CA LYS A 16 -0.94 -0.18 6.29
C LYS A 16 -1.97 -1.12 6.91
N SER A 17 -1.48 -2.18 7.58
CA SER A 17 -2.35 -3.17 8.23
C SER A 17 -3.15 -2.56 9.39
N THR A 18 -2.66 -1.49 10.01
CA THR A 18 -3.39 -0.73 11.03
C THR A 18 -4.58 -0.02 10.39
N LEU A 19 -4.36 0.70 9.29
CA LEU A 19 -5.45 1.36 8.55
C LEU A 19 -6.52 0.36 8.14
N TYR A 20 -6.12 -0.77 7.54
CA TYR A 20 -7.05 -1.82 7.09
C TYR A 20 -7.93 -2.36 8.23
N LYS A 21 -7.40 -2.43 9.45
CA LYS A 21 -8.12 -2.90 10.64
C LYS A 21 -9.04 -1.86 11.27
N THR A 22 -8.93 -0.59 10.88
CA THR A 22 -9.78 0.46 11.43
C THR A 22 -11.22 0.34 10.94
N ASN A 23 -12.15 1.00 11.64
CA ASN A 23 -13.55 1.08 11.23
C ASN A 23 -13.81 2.21 10.22
N PHE A 24 -12.79 2.95 9.80
CA PHE A 24 -12.91 4.05 8.83
C PHE A 24 -13.12 3.56 7.40
N LEU A 25 -12.75 2.30 7.10
CA LEU A 25 -12.95 1.73 5.77
C LEU A 25 -14.41 1.34 5.56
N ASN A 26 -14.88 1.60 4.35
CA ASN A 26 -16.23 1.25 3.93
C ASN A 26 -16.42 -0.28 3.89
N LYS A 27 -17.69 -0.75 3.91
CA LYS A 27 -18.03 -2.17 3.90
C LYS A 27 -17.56 -2.89 2.63
N ASP A 28 -17.50 -2.19 1.50
CA ASP A 28 -17.13 -2.79 0.21
C ASP A 28 -15.67 -3.23 0.19
N ILE A 29 -14.78 -2.46 0.83
CA ILE A 29 -13.37 -2.84 1.02
C ILE A 29 -13.29 -4.11 1.90
N LYS A 30 -14.06 -4.17 2.98
CA LYS A 30 -14.04 -5.32 3.89
C LYS A 30 -14.63 -6.58 3.26
N ASN A 31 -15.55 -6.42 2.32
CA ASN A 31 -16.17 -7.53 1.57
C ASN A 31 -15.34 -7.94 0.34
N SER A 32 -14.37 -7.13 -0.09
CA SER A 32 -13.49 -7.47 -1.21
C SER A 32 -12.49 -8.57 -0.84
N ILE A 33 -12.00 -9.30 -1.85
CA ILE A 33 -11.02 -10.37 -1.63
C ILE A 33 -9.71 -9.77 -1.14
N ARG A 34 -9.25 -10.18 0.03
CA ARG A 34 -8.02 -9.70 0.66
C ARG A 34 -6.79 -10.44 0.15
N ILE A 35 -5.80 -9.68 -0.34
CA ILE A 35 -4.50 -10.19 -0.75
C ILE A 35 -3.42 -9.53 0.12
N ASN A 36 -2.89 -10.28 1.08
CA ASN A 36 -1.79 -9.85 1.93
C ASN A 36 -0.84 -11.03 2.11
N THR A 37 0.37 -10.91 1.57
CA THR A 37 1.36 -12.00 1.59
C THR A 37 1.75 -12.40 3.01
N ASP A 38 1.84 -11.44 3.94
CA ASP A 38 2.15 -11.74 5.35
C ASP A 38 1.02 -12.58 5.99
N GLU A 39 -0.25 -12.23 5.75
CA GLU A 39 -1.40 -13.00 6.24
C GLU A 39 -1.46 -14.40 5.59
N ILE A 40 -1.12 -14.51 4.31
CA ILE A 40 -1.06 -15.79 3.61
C ILE A 40 0.01 -16.69 4.23
N VAL A 41 1.24 -16.18 4.49
CA VAL A 41 2.28 -16.98 5.17
C VAL A 41 1.80 -17.49 6.52
N TYR A 42 1.19 -16.62 7.34
CA TYR A 42 0.67 -17.01 8.66
C TYR A 42 -0.38 -18.11 8.62
N SER A 43 -1.10 -18.27 7.51
CA SER A 43 -2.16 -19.28 7.41
C SER A 43 -1.64 -20.71 7.26
N PHE A 44 -0.38 -20.93 6.84
CA PHE A 44 0.15 -22.27 6.57
C PHE A 44 1.61 -22.50 6.93
N GLY A 45 2.38 -21.46 7.31
CA GLY A 45 3.83 -21.58 7.45
C GLY A 45 4.46 -20.56 8.40
N ASP A 46 5.79 -20.46 8.31
CA ASP A 46 6.60 -19.53 9.09
C ASP A 46 7.21 -18.45 8.19
N TRP A 47 7.01 -17.19 8.54
CA TRP A 47 7.60 -16.06 7.83
C TRP A 47 9.15 -16.06 7.84
N LYS A 48 9.80 -16.76 8.78
CA LYS A 48 11.25 -16.94 8.81
C LYS A 48 11.75 -17.93 7.75
N ASN A 49 10.87 -18.77 7.24
CA ASN A 49 11.19 -19.73 6.20
C ASN A 49 11.02 -19.09 4.82
N SER A 50 12.12 -18.99 4.06
CA SER A 50 12.12 -18.42 2.71
C SER A 50 11.25 -19.20 1.71
N ILE A 51 11.13 -20.52 1.89
CA ILE A 51 10.28 -21.37 1.04
C ILE A 51 8.82 -21.01 1.25
N ASP A 52 8.39 -20.81 2.50
CA ASP A 52 7.01 -20.42 2.82
C ASP A 52 6.70 -19.02 2.29
N GLN A 53 7.65 -18.08 2.37
CA GLN A 53 7.50 -16.77 1.76
C GLN A 53 7.32 -16.83 0.24
N ILE A 54 8.13 -17.65 -0.46
CA ILE A 54 8.00 -17.85 -1.91
C ILE A 54 6.65 -18.48 -2.25
N LYS A 55 6.21 -19.48 -1.49
CA LYS A 55 4.91 -20.12 -1.64
C LYS A 55 3.76 -19.13 -1.47
N ALA A 56 3.80 -18.31 -0.42
CA ALA A 56 2.81 -17.26 -0.18
C ALA A 56 2.77 -16.22 -1.30
N GLY A 57 3.93 -15.81 -1.81
CA GLY A 57 4.02 -14.93 -2.98
C GLY A 57 3.35 -15.50 -4.22
N LYS A 58 3.57 -16.81 -4.51
CA LYS A 58 2.88 -17.50 -5.60
C LYS A 58 1.37 -17.58 -5.39
N MET A 59 0.92 -17.85 -4.16
CA MET A 59 -0.51 -17.89 -3.83
C MET A 59 -1.16 -16.50 -3.99
N ALA A 60 -0.48 -15.43 -3.58
CA ALA A 60 -0.96 -14.06 -3.79
C ALA A 60 -1.13 -13.73 -5.29
N ILE A 61 -0.17 -14.13 -6.13
CA ILE A 61 -0.25 -13.98 -7.59
C ILE A 61 -1.44 -14.76 -8.17
N GLN A 62 -1.63 -16.02 -7.75
CA GLN A 62 -2.74 -16.86 -8.21
C GLN A 62 -4.09 -16.27 -7.81
N LEU A 63 -4.21 -15.80 -6.56
CA LEU A 63 -5.43 -15.17 -6.05
C LEU A 63 -5.77 -13.91 -6.83
N ARG A 64 -4.80 -13.04 -7.08
CA ARG A 64 -4.98 -11.83 -7.91
C ARG A 64 -5.41 -12.17 -9.33
N ASN A 65 -4.76 -13.15 -9.96
CA ASN A 65 -5.13 -13.58 -11.31
C ASN A 65 -6.57 -14.14 -11.35
N LYS A 66 -6.98 -14.86 -10.30
CA LYS A 66 -8.36 -15.33 -10.15
C LYS A 66 -9.34 -14.16 -10.02
N CYS A 67 -9.01 -13.12 -9.21
CA CYS A 67 -9.84 -11.92 -9.09
C CYS A 67 -10.04 -11.24 -10.45
N PHE A 68 -8.96 -11.09 -11.24
CA PHE A 68 -9.06 -10.53 -12.59
C PHE A 68 -9.91 -11.38 -13.54
N LEU A 69 -9.76 -12.71 -13.48
CA LEU A 69 -10.52 -13.64 -14.34
C LEU A 69 -12.02 -13.64 -14.00
N GLU A 70 -12.34 -13.59 -12.71
CA GLU A 70 -13.71 -13.62 -12.21
C GLU A 70 -14.33 -12.23 -12.04
N GLU A 71 -13.62 -11.17 -12.46
CA GLU A 71 -14.02 -9.76 -12.35
C GLU A 71 -14.45 -9.33 -10.95
N LYS A 72 -13.78 -9.89 -9.92
CA LYS A 72 -14.09 -9.62 -8.51
C LYS A 72 -13.30 -8.45 -7.97
N SER A 73 -13.94 -7.61 -7.18
CA SER A 73 -13.25 -6.59 -6.39
C SER A 73 -12.29 -7.23 -5.37
N PHE A 74 -11.10 -6.66 -5.25
CA PHE A 74 -10.10 -7.13 -4.30
C PHE A 74 -9.30 -5.99 -3.70
N ASN A 75 -8.66 -6.27 -2.57
CA ASN A 75 -7.72 -5.35 -1.94
C ASN A 75 -6.36 -6.00 -1.76
N GLU A 76 -5.31 -5.21 -1.93
CA GLU A 76 -3.93 -5.70 -1.80
C GLU A 76 -3.10 -4.77 -0.92
N GLU A 77 -2.35 -5.38 0.01
CA GLU A 77 -1.35 -4.66 0.80
C GLU A 77 0.03 -4.78 0.14
N THR A 78 0.66 -3.64 -0.14
CA THR A 78 1.93 -3.56 -0.87
C THR A 78 2.88 -2.53 -0.28
N THR A 79 4.19 -2.74 -0.44
CA THR A 79 5.19 -1.70 -0.19
C THR A 79 5.29 -0.68 -1.33
N LEU A 80 4.56 -0.89 -2.41
CA LEU A 80 4.59 -0.08 -3.64
C LEU A 80 5.98 -0.03 -4.28
N THR A 81 6.75 -1.11 -4.18
CA THR A 81 8.10 -1.23 -4.73
C THR A 81 8.16 -2.13 -5.95
N GLY A 82 9.20 -1.94 -6.78
CA GLY A 82 9.38 -2.72 -8.01
C GLY A 82 8.46 -2.28 -9.16
N LYS A 83 8.73 -2.83 -10.32
CA LYS A 83 7.95 -2.55 -11.54
C LYS A 83 6.66 -3.39 -11.64
N THR A 84 6.54 -4.43 -10.83
CA THR A 84 5.42 -5.38 -10.91
C THR A 84 4.11 -4.74 -10.52
N ILE A 85 4.10 -3.92 -9.47
CA ILE A 85 2.87 -3.26 -8.99
C ILE A 85 2.33 -2.27 -10.04
N ILE A 86 3.20 -1.56 -10.75
CA ILE A 86 2.79 -0.66 -11.84
C ILE A 86 2.07 -1.46 -12.93
N LYS A 87 2.66 -2.59 -13.36
CA LYS A 87 2.04 -3.48 -14.36
C LYS A 87 0.70 -4.06 -13.90
N ILE A 88 0.53 -4.30 -12.61
CA ILE A 88 -0.74 -4.77 -12.04
C ILE A 88 -1.79 -3.68 -12.14
N ILE A 89 -1.44 -2.43 -11.83
CA ILE A 89 -2.32 -1.27 -11.95
C ILE A 89 -2.71 -1.06 -13.41
N ASP A 90 -1.75 -1.05 -14.33
CA ASP A 90 -2.02 -0.94 -15.77
C ASP A 90 -2.98 -2.05 -16.25
N LYS A 91 -2.75 -3.29 -15.80
CA LYS A 91 -3.66 -4.41 -16.11
C LYS A 91 -5.06 -4.21 -15.54
N ALA A 92 -5.18 -3.73 -14.31
CA ALA A 92 -6.45 -3.46 -13.67
C ALA A 92 -7.23 -2.37 -14.43
N LYS A 93 -6.56 -1.29 -14.82
CA LYS A 93 -7.15 -0.23 -15.66
C LYS A 93 -7.64 -0.77 -16.99
N ASN A 94 -6.84 -1.58 -17.70
CA ASN A 94 -7.21 -2.20 -18.97
C ASN A 94 -8.39 -3.19 -18.86
N LEU A 95 -8.70 -3.62 -17.64
CA LEU A 95 -9.85 -4.46 -17.32
C LEU A 95 -10.99 -3.65 -16.67
N ASP A 96 -11.01 -2.32 -16.79
CA ASP A 96 -12.01 -1.40 -16.27
C ASP A 96 -12.23 -1.48 -14.74
N TYR A 97 -11.18 -1.79 -13.99
CA TYR A 97 -11.22 -1.64 -12.53
C TYR A 97 -11.08 -0.17 -12.13
N LYS A 98 -11.87 0.26 -11.18
CA LYS A 98 -11.64 1.51 -10.45
C LYS A 98 -10.52 1.31 -9.44
N ILE A 99 -9.50 2.17 -9.47
CA ILE A 99 -8.30 2.07 -8.63
C ILE A 99 -8.43 3.02 -7.45
N TYR A 100 -8.48 2.47 -6.24
CA TYR A 100 -8.56 3.23 -5.00
C TYR A 100 -7.26 3.05 -4.21
N LEU A 101 -6.50 4.14 -4.05
CA LEU A 101 -5.19 4.14 -3.40
C LEU A 101 -5.28 4.72 -1.99
N TYR A 102 -4.86 3.95 -1.01
CA TYR A 102 -4.62 4.34 0.38
C TYR A 102 -3.12 4.31 0.63
N TYR A 103 -2.46 5.46 0.57
CA TYR A 103 -1.01 5.55 0.78
C TYR A 103 -0.69 6.05 2.19
N ILE A 104 0.15 5.31 2.92
CA ILE A 104 0.59 5.67 4.26
C ILE A 104 2.07 6.00 4.24
N GLY A 105 2.37 7.30 4.36
CA GLY A 105 3.72 7.84 4.43
C GLY A 105 4.18 8.08 5.86
N ILE A 106 5.49 8.23 6.00
CA ILE A 106 6.21 8.59 7.23
C ILE A 106 7.42 9.46 6.89
N ASP A 107 7.88 10.30 7.81
CA ASP A 107 8.89 11.33 7.57
C ASP A 107 10.24 10.81 7.06
N ASN A 108 10.67 9.63 7.53
CA ASN A 108 11.95 9.06 7.16
C ASN A 108 12.01 7.54 7.37
N PRO A 109 12.97 6.84 6.77
CA PRO A 109 13.11 5.40 6.90
C PRO A 109 13.48 4.94 8.32
N GLU A 110 14.03 5.80 9.18
CA GLU A 110 14.41 5.44 10.55
C GLU A 110 13.18 5.09 11.40
N ILE A 111 12.07 5.83 11.23
CA ILE A 111 10.78 5.51 11.86
C ILE A 111 10.32 4.11 11.46
N ALA A 112 10.46 3.76 10.18
CA ALA A 112 10.12 2.44 9.67
C ALA A 112 10.99 1.34 10.30
N LYS A 113 12.31 1.56 10.33
CA LYS A 113 13.31 0.61 10.90
C LYS A 113 13.00 0.33 12.36
N GLU A 114 12.77 1.39 13.15
CA GLU A 114 12.43 1.27 14.57
C GLU A 114 11.13 0.47 14.78
N ARG A 115 10.07 0.80 14.05
CA ARG A 115 8.78 0.09 14.16
C ARG A 115 8.88 -1.38 13.76
N VAL A 116 9.65 -1.70 12.71
CA VAL A 116 9.88 -3.09 12.30
C VAL A 116 10.71 -3.82 13.35
N LYS A 117 11.77 -3.19 13.93
CA LYS A 117 12.55 -3.75 15.04
C LYS A 117 11.65 -4.09 16.25
N ASN A 118 10.78 -3.16 16.64
CA ASN A 118 9.84 -3.37 17.75
C ASN A 118 8.82 -4.48 17.44
N ARG A 119 8.38 -4.61 16.19
CA ARG A 119 7.51 -5.70 15.73
C ARG A 119 8.21 -7.05 15.81
N ILE A 120 9.47 -7.15 15.38
CA ILE A 120 10.27 -8.38 15.46
C ILE A 120 10.46 -8.81 16.93
N ALA A 121 10.76 -7.86 17.83
CA ALA A 121 10.92 -8.14 19.26
C ALA A 121 9.65 -8.72 19.90
N ARG A 122 8.47 -8.45 19.31
CA ARG A 122 7.17 -9.02 19.71
C ARG A 122 6.78 -10.29 18.93
N GLY A 123 7.73 -10.91 18.20
CA GLY A 123 7.51 -12.14 17.43
C GLY A 123 6.87 -11.93 16.03
N GLY A 124 6.74 -10.69 15.57
CA GLY A 124 6.17 -10.39 14.27
C GLY A 124 7.16 -10.47 13.11
N HIS A 125 6.62 -10.40 11.90
CA HIS A 125 7.39 -10.44 10.64
C HIS A 125 8.42 -9.31 10.54
N GLY A 126 9.62 -9.63 10.06
CA GLY A 126 10.74 -8.72 9.92
C GLY A 126 11.35 -8.68 8.53
N ILE A 127 12.12 -7.61 8.30
CA ILE A 127 12.94 -7.41 7.10
C ILE A 127 14.20 -6.63 7.50
N SER A 128 15.31 -6.80 6.79
CA SER A 128 16.55 -6.08 7.10
C SER A 128 16.43 -4.57 6.90
N SER A 129 17.16 -3.80 7.71
CA SER A 129 17.15 -2.33 7.69
C SER A 129 17.50 -1.74 6.32
N ASN A 130 18.47 -2.33 5.61
CA ASN A 130 18.87 -1.88 4.28
C ASN A 130 17.72 -1.99 3.24
N PHE A 131 16.93 -3.07 3.33
CA PHE A 131 15.76 -3.23 2.46
C PHE A 131 14.64 -2.23 2.81
N ILE A 132 14.46 -1.88 4.08
CA ILE A 132 13.47 -0.88 4.50
C ILE A 132 13.80 0.47 3.88
N GLU A 133 15.05 0.89 3.96
CA GLU A 133 15.51 2.17 3.41
C GLU A 133 15.35 2.24 1.89
N LYS A 134 15.82 1.20 1.17
CA LYS A 134 15.63 1.11 -0.27
C LYS A 134 14.14 1.19 -0.66
N ARG A 135 13.29 0.43 0.04
CA ARG A 135 11.84 0.41 -0.19
C ARG A 135 11.16 1.73 0.12
N TYR A 136 11.67 2.50 1.09
CA TYR A 136 11.13 3.82 1.42
C TYR A 136 11.19 4.74 0.21
N TYR A 137 12.37 4.92 -0.39
CA TYR A 137 12.53 5.80 -1.55
C TYR A 137 11.86 5.27 -2.80
N GLU A 138 11.94 3.97 -3.05
CA GLU A 138 11.30 3.33 -4.20
C GLU A 138 9.78 3.42 -4.15
N SER A 139 9.19 3.30 -2.95
CA SER A 139 7.76 3.48 -2.71
C SER A 139 7.29 4.88 -3.07
N LEU A 140 8.04 5.91 -2.67
CA LEU A 140 7.74 7.31 -2.99
C LEU A 140 7.84 7.59 -4.48
N GLN A 141 8.90 7.11 -5.15
CA GLN A 141 9.07 7.24 -6.60
C GLN A 141 7.93 6.56 -7.38
N ASN A 142 7.47 5.42 -6.91
CA ASN A 142 6.36 4.73 -7.56
C ASN A 142 5.02 5.39 -7.26
N LEU A 143 4.84 6.02 -6.09
CA LEU A 143 3.66 6.83 -5.80
C LEU A 143 3.47 7.94 -6.85
N GLU A 144 4.51 8.71 -7.15
CA GLU A 144 4.44 9.76 -8.18
C GLU A 144 4.01 9.23 -9.55
N LYS A 145 4.45 8.01 -9.92
CA LYS A 145 4.12 7.41 -11.22
C LYS A 145 2.68 6.94 -11.33
N ILE A 146 2.07 6.50 -10.23
CA ILE A 146 0.76 5.85 -10.27
C ILE A 146 -0.40 6.75 -9.81
N ILE A 147 -0.09 7.85 -9.13
CA ILE A 147 -1.12 8.66 -8.46
C ILE A 147 -2.17 9.18 -9.45
N TYR A 148 -1.76 9.56 -10.65
CA TYR A 148 -2.65 10.04 -11.71
C TYR A 148 -3.42 8.93 -12.44
N GLN A 149 -3.16 7.67 -12.09
CA GLN A 149 -3.89 6.52 -12.62
C GLN A 149 -5.04 6.08 -11.69
N CYS A 150 -5.10 6.66 -10.48
CA CYS A 150 -6.07 6.29 -9.47
C CYS A 150 -7.36 7.11 -9.58
N ASP A 151 -8.49 6.44 -9.41
CA ASP A 151 -9.83 7.05 -9.41
C ASP A 151 -10.16 7.68 -8.04
N SER A 152 -9.59 7.14 -6.97
CA SER A 152 -9.64 7.73 -5.62
C SER A 152 -8.28 7.60 -4.93
N ILE A 153 -7.91 8.62 -4.17
CA ILE A 153 -6.61 8.70 -3.48
C ILE A 153 -6.82 9.24 -2.08
N GLU A 154 -6.39 8.46 -1.10
CA GLU A 154 -6.23 8.95 0.26
C GLU A 154 -4.77 8.81 0.68
N ILE A 155 -4.13 9.91 1.09
CA ILE A 155 -2.78 9.90 1.63
C ILE A 155 -2.84 10.21 3.12
N TYR A 156 -2.14 9.37 3.89
CA TYR A 156 -2.03 9.49 5.33
C TYR A 156 -0.57 9.77 5.72
N ASP A 157 -0.37 10.69 6.65
CA ASP A 157 0.87 10.81 7.40
C ASP A 157 0.76 10.04 8.72
N ASN A 158 1.70 9.12 8.94
CA ASN A 158 1.82 8.37 10.18
C ASN A 158 3.22 8.54 10.80
N SER A 159 3.80 9.73 10.69
CA SER A 159 5.10 10.02 11.32
C SER A 159 4.96 10.04 12.84
N LYS A 160 4.02 10.81 13.36
CA LYS A 160 3.73 11.00 14.81
C LYS A 160 2.33 10.56 15.17
N LYS A 161 1.34 10.99 14.38
CA LYS A 161 -0.09 10.66 14.54
C LYS A 161 -0.62 10.20 13.21
N PHE A 162 -1.58 9.29 13.22
CA PHE A 162 -2.23 8.79 12.02
C PHE A 162 -3.26 9.83 11.55
N ILE A 163 -2.92 10.62 10.52
CA ILE A 163 -3.73 11.75 10.02
C ILE A 163 -3.84 11.63 8.52
N ARG A 164 -5.06 11.75 7.97
CA ARG A 164 -5.25 11.93 6.54
C ARG A 164 -4.81 13.35 6.17
N ILE A 165 -4.05 13.47 5.10
CA ILE A 165 -3.47 14.75 4.64
C ILE A 165 -3.89 15.09 3.21
N PHE A 166 -4.45 14.13 2.47
CA PHE A 166 -4.97 14.33 1.13
C PHE A 166 -6.13 13.37 0.86
N TYR A 167 -7.16 13.90 0.20
CA TYR A 167 -8.27 13.10 -0.31
C TYR A 167 -8.75 13.64 -1.65
N TYR A 168 -8.77 12.77 -2.64
CA TYR A 168 -9.26 13.00 -3.99
C TYR A 168 -10.17 11.84 -4.40
N GLU A 169 -11.29 12.16 -5.00
CA GLU A 169 -12.23 11.19 -5.57
C GLU A 169 -13.12 11.91 -6.58
N ASP A 170 -13.60 11.19 -7.62
CA ASP A 170 -14.54 11.70 -8.63
C ASP A 170 -14.12 13.06 -9.23
N ASN A 171 -12.83 13.22 -9.56
CA ASN A 171 -12.22 14.45 -10.08
C ASN A 171 -12.33 15.68 -9.15
N GLN A 172 -12.53 15.45 -7.85
CA GLN A 172 -12.59 16.51 -6.85
C GLN A 172 -11.57 16.29 -5.74
N VAL A 173 -10.90 17.38 -5.32
CA VAL A 173 -10.03 17.38 -4.15
C VAL A 173 -10.84 17.83 -2.94
N PHE A 174 -11.01 16.95 -1.97
CA PHE A 174 -11.76 17.22 -0.73
C PHE A 174 -10.85 17.69 0.42
N GLU A 175 -9.59 17.27 0.41
CA GLU A 175 -8.61 17.63 1.42
C GLU A 175 -7.22 17.74 0.80
N ASN A 176 -6.51 18.87 1.05
CA ASN A 176 -5.14 19.06 0.58
C ASN A 176 -4.29 19.77 1.65
N ASN A 177 -3.58 18.98 2.45
CA ASN A 177 -2.62 19.42 3.46
C ASN A 177 -1.19 18.95 3.18
N ILE A 178 -0.91 18.43 1.97
CA ILE A 178 0.37 17.81 1.59
C ILE A 178 1.55 18.78 1.71
N ALA A 179 1.34 20.07 1.42
CA ALA A 179 2.37 21.10 1.52
C ALA A 179 2.88 21.34 2.95
N LYS A 180 2.22 20.81 3.98
CA LYS A 180 2.63 20.91 5.40
C LYS A 180 3.51 19.74 5.84
N VAL A 181 3.66 18.69 5.01
CA VAL A 181 4.26 17.41 5.38
C VAL A 181 5.69 17.29 4.83
N ASN A 182 6.64 17.05 5.73
CA ASN A 182 8.08 17.09 5.38
C ASN A 182 8.50 16.02 4.37
N TRP A 183 8.03 14.78 4.54
CA TRP A 183 8.43 13.71 3.61
C TRP A 183 7.91 13.94 2.19
N ILE A 184 6.78 14.64 2.02
CA ILE A 184 6.28 15.04 0.70
C ILE A 184 7.18 16.16 0.13
N LYS A 185 7.41 17.23 0.89
CA LYS A 185 8.28 18.34 0.47
C LYS A 185 9.66 17.89 0.02
N ASN A 186 10.22 16.93 0.72
CA ASN A 186 11.59 16.47 0.49
C ASN A 186 11.72 15.50 -0.67
N ASN A 187 10.67 14.73 -1.00
CA ASN A 187 10.76 13.60 -1.91
C ASN A 187 9.79 13.63 -3.10
N LEU A 188 8.70 14.41 -3.04
CA LEU A 188 7.60 14.37 -4.01
C LEU A 188 7.32 15.79 -4.57
N LYS A 189 8.33 16.38 -5.19
CA LYS A 189 8.24 17.78 -5.71
C LYS A 189 7.25 17.90 -6.86
N GLU A 190 7.18 16.91 -7.73
CA GLU A 190 6.25 16.91 -8.87
C GLU A 190 4.80 16.82 -8.38
N LEU A 191 4.57 16.00 -7.34
CA LEU A 191 3.26 15.89 -6.71
C LEU A 191 2.78 17.23 -6.14
N LEU A 192 3.68 17.98 -5.49
CA LEU A 192 3.36 19.29 -4.91
C LEU A 192 3.00 20.34 -5.97
N ASN A 193 3.56 20.23 -7.17
CA ASN A 193 3.36 21.21 -8.24
C ASN A 193 2.08 20.91 -9.06
N ASN A 194 1.56 19.69 -9.00
CA ASN A 194 0.49 19.20 -9.88
C ASN A 194 -0.83 18.85 -9.12
N LEU A 195 -0.84 18.96 -7.80
CA LEU A 195 -2.00 18.79 -6.92
C LEU A 195 -2.28 20.05 -6.09
#